data_748ed8475310e110cc04a6d6d2d1bc28
#
_entry.id   748ed8475310e110cc04a6d6d2d1bc28
#
_cell.length_a   1.000
_cell.length_b   1.000
_cell.length_c   1.000
_cell.angle_alpha   90.00
_cell.angle_beta   90.00
_cell.angle_gamma   90.00
#
_symmetry.space_group_name_H-M   'P 1'
#
loop_
_entity.id
_entity.type
_entity.pdbx_description
1 polymer ?
#
loop_
_entity_poly.entity_id
_entity_poly.type
_entity_poly.pdbx_seq_one_letter_code
_entity_poly.pdbx_strand_id
1 'polypeptide(L)'
;QLTVSIPPAITANTGFDVLTHAIEAYVAKGATDFTDAMACKAVELALEYLPRCYHYGANLKAREAMSNASNMAGIAFNLGGLGMVHSMAHQLGGMYHVPHGLACALALPAGIAYNSRDEKTAVKYADLTYKLGLVPRSLSVPQAVCLLQGVLKALMSDMGMPRRIGELPKGPDRSTYEQAIPMMAAHAMEDRCLPGNPR
;
A
#
# COMPACT_ATOMS: atom_id res chain seq x y z
N GLN A 1 -4.07 -22.30 8.23
CA GLN A 1 -4.80 -23.26 7.39
C GLN A 1 -5.99 -22.61 6.66
N LEU A 2 -6.76 -21.73 7.31
CA LEU A 2 -7.98 -21.11 6.74
C LEU A 2 -7.75 -20.28 5.44
N THR A 3 -6.52 -19.81 5.21
CA THR A 3 -6.19 -18.94 4.06
C THR A 3 -5.60 -19.69 2.86
N VAL A 4 -5.43 -21.02 2.95
CA VAL A 4 -4.76 -21.82 1.88
C VAL A 4 -5.56 -21.84 0.59
N SER A 5 -6.88 -21.78 0.70
CA SER A 5 -7.80 -21.81 -0.45
C SER A 5 -8.04 -20.44 -1.10
N ILE A 6 -7.43 -19.36 -0.57
CA ILE A 6 -7.60 -18.02 -1.14
C ILE A 6 -6.93 -17.99 -2.53
N PRO A 7 -7.69 -17.61 -3.59
CA PRO A 7 -7.16 -17.51 -4.94
C PRO A 7 -6.01 -16.50 -5.06
N PRO A 8 -5.08 -16.70 -6.02
CA PRO A 8 -3.93 -15.81 -6.20
C PRO A 8 -4.30 -14.33 -6.36
N ALA A 9 -5.32 -14.00 -7.15
CA ALA A 9 -5.75 -12.61 -7.34
C ALA A 9 -6.24 -11.95 -6.05
N ILE A 10 -6.98 -12.68 -5.19
CA ILE A 10 -7.42 -12.17 -3.89
C ILE A 10 -6.21 -12.06 -2.95
N THR A 11 -5.30 -13.04 -2.98
CA THR A 11 -4.05 -12.99 -2.21
C THR A 11 -3.24 -11.72 -2.56
N ALA A 12 -3.08 -11.41 -3.86
CA ALA A 12 -2.37 -10.21 -4.30
C ALA A 12 -3.05 -8.93 -3.79
N ASN A 13 -4.36 -8.82 -3.99
CA ASN A 13 -5.12 -7.63 -3.58
C ASN A 13 -5.04 -7.41 -2.07
N THR A 14 -5.33 -8.44 -1.26
CA THR A 14 -5.29 -8.31 0.21
C THR A 14 -3.87 -8.10 0.74
N GLY A 15 -2.86 -8.66 0.08
CA GLY A 15 -1.46 -8.43 0.44
C GLY A 15 -1.00 -7.01 0.14
N PHE A 16 -1.45 -6.40 -0.96
CA PHE A 16 -1.21 -4.99 -1.23
C PHE A 16 -1.96 -4.06 -0.28
N ASP A 17 -3.11 -4.48 0.20
CA ASP A 17 -3.82 -3.77 1.27
C ASP A 17 -2.99 -3.73 2.56
N VAL A 18 -2.41 -4.88 2.96
CA VAL A 18 -1.47 -4.94 4.09
C VAL A 18 -0.28 -4.00 3.92
N LEU A 19 0.35 -3.99 2.72
CA LEU A 19 1.45 -3.08 2.41
C LEU A 19 1.02 -1.62 2.51
N THR A 20 -0.16 -1.28 2.01
CA THR A 20 -0.68 0.08 2.04
C THR A 20 -0.97 0.52 3.47
N HIS A 21 -1.66 -0.31 4.27
CA HIS A 21 -1.89 -0.07 5.68
C HIS A 21 -0.60 0.21 6.44
N ALA A 22 0.41 -0.63 6.26
CA ALA A 22 1.67 -0.50 6.97
C ALA A 22 2.47 0.75 6.52
N ILE A 23 2.56 1.00 5.21
CA ILE A 23 3.31 2.13 4.67
C ILE A 23 2.64 3.46 5.03
N GLU A 24 1.30 3.57 4.98
CA GLU A 24 0.60 4.77 5.42
C GLU A 24 0.72 4.98 6.92
N ALA A 25 0.53 3.93 7.74
CA ALA A 25 0.69 4.02 9.19
C ALA A 25 2.09 4.47 9.60
N TYR A 26 3.13 4.02 8.87
CA TYR A 26 4.52 4.40 9.15
C TYR A 26 4.78 5.91 9.04
N VAL A 27 4.09 6.58 8.12
CA VAL A 27 4.25 8.02 7.88
C VAL A 27 3.09 8.87 8.44
N ALA A 28 2.06 8.26 8.99
CA ALA A 28 0.87 8.96 9.47
C ALA A 28 1.20 9.97 10.57
N LYS A 29 0.36 11.00 10.73
CA LYS A 29 0.50 12.03 11.78
C LYS A 29 0.52 11.46 13.19
N GLY A 30 -0.24 10.36 13.42
CA GLY A 30 -0.28 9.68 14.73
C GLY A 30 0.78 8.59 14.90
N ALA A 31 1.74 8.48 13.97
CA ALA A 31 2.79 7.47 14.05
C ALA A 31 3.68 7.67 15.28
N THR A 32 4.05 6.56 15.93
CA THR A 32 4.91 6.49 17.11
C THR A 32 5.97 5.41 16.89
N ASP A 33 7.00 5.36 17.71
CA ASP A 33 8.03 4.29 17.64
C ASP A 33 7.40 2.89 17.71
N PHE A 34 6.32 2.73 18.47
CA PHE A 34 5.60 1.46 18.56
C PHE A 34 4.90 1.10 17.24
N THR A 35 4.14 2.05 16.67
CA THR A 35 3.46 1.83 15.39
C THR A 35 4.44 1.67 14.24
N ASP A 36 5.56 2.41 14.26
CA ASP A 36 6.64 2.31 13.28
C ASP A 36 7.30 0.92 13.30
N ALA A 37 7.52 0.35 14.49
CA ALA A 37 8.05 -1.01 14.61
C ALA A 37 7.09 -2.06 14.02
N MET A 38 5.78 -1.96 14.33
CA MET A 38 4.76 -2.86 13.78
C MET A 38 4.64 -2.71 12.26
N ALA A 39 4.56 -1.47 11.76
CA ALA A 39 4.46 -1.17 10.34
C ALA A 39 5.68 -1.65 9.56
N CYS A 40 6.89 -1.36 10.02
CA CYS A 40 8.13 -1.81 9.39
C CYS A 40 8.18 -3.34 9.28
N LYS A 41 7.85 -4.06 10.38
CA LYS A 41 7.83 -5.53 10.36
C LYS A 41 6.73 -6.08 9.45
N ALA A 42 5.57 -5.43 9.38
CA ALA A 42 4.50 -5.81 8.46
C ALA A 42 4.95 -5.68 7.00
N VAL A 43 5.63 -4.58 6.63
CA VAL A 43 6.17 -4.40 5.27
C VAL A 43 7.23 -5.45 4.96
N GLU A 44 8.17 -5.71 5.88
CA GLU A 44 9.21 -6.75 5.73
C GLU A 44 8.58 -8.11 5.41
N LEU A 45 7.63 -8.55 6.24
CA LEU A 45 6.96 -9.83 6.06
C LEU A 45 6.17 -9.88 4.75
N ALA A 46 5.47 -8.79 4.42
CA ALA A 46 4.67 -8.74 3.20
C ALA A 46 5.56 -8.80 1.94
N LEU A 47 6.66 -8.05 1.89
CA LEU A 47 7.58 -8.09 0.75
C LEU A 47 8.21 -9.46 0.56
N GLU A 48 8.52 -10.17 1.65
CA GLU A 48 9.12 -11.51 1.58
C GLU A 48 8.10 -12.60 1.23
N TYR A 49 6.92 -12.58 1.85
CA TYR A 49 6.02 -13.72 1.83
C TYR A 49 4.82 -13.57 0.89
N LEU A 50 4.43 -12.35 0.49
CA LEU A 50 3.31 -12.16 -0.43
C LEU A 50 3.55 -12.84 -1.79
N PRO A 51 4.71 -12.71 -2.45
CA PRO A 51 4.98 -13.45 -3.69
C PRO A 51 4.90 -14.97 -3.50
N ARG A 52 5.39 -15.47 -2.36
CA ARG A 52 5.32 -16.90 -2.03
C ARG A 52 3.89 -17.38 -1.82
N CYS A 53 3.03 -16.56 -1.21
CA CYS A 53 1.60 -16.88 -1.08
C CYS A 53 0.89 -16.84 -2.42
N TYR A 54 1.27 -15.94 -3.31
CA TYR A 54 0.68 -15.79 -4.63
C TYR A 54 1.02 -16.98 -5.53
N HIS A 55 2.30 -17.33 -5.64
CA HIS A 55 2.78 -18.40 -6.51
C HIS A 55 2.56 -19.80 -5.91
N TYR A 56 2.59 -19.94 -4.58
CA TYR A 56 2.49 -21.21 -3.86
C TYR A 56 1.49 -21.10 -2.71
N GLY A 57 0.21 -20.99 -3.04
CA GLY A 57 -0.88 -20.73 -2.09
C GLY A 57 -0.99 -21.73 -0.92
N ALA A 58 -0.51 -22.96 -1.10
CA ALA A 58 -0.48 -24.00 -0.07
C ALA A 58 0.69 -23.86 0.95
N ASN A 59 1.58 -22.89 0.76
CA ASN A 59 2.72 -22.66 1.67
C ASN A 59 2.22 -22.09 3.01
N LEU A 60 2.05 -22.96 4.01
CA LEU A 60 1.52 -22.60 5.33
C LEU A 60 2.38 -21.56 6.05
N LYS A 61 3.73 -21.66 5.94
CA LYS A 61 4.64 -20.69 6.54
C LYS A 61 4.43 -19.30 5.96
N ALA A 62 4.29 -19.20 4.64
CA ALA A 62 4.03 -17.92 3.98
C ALA A 62 2.65 -17.36 4.35
N ARG A 63 1.61 -18.20 4.42
CA ARG A 63 0.27 -17.79 4.85
C ARG A 63 0.25 -17.28 6.29
N GLU A 64 0.97 -17.95 7.19
CA GLU A 64 1.12 -17.51 8.59
C GLU A 64 1.85 -16.15 8.65
N ALA A 65 2.95 -15.99 7.93
CA ALA A 65 3.69 -14.75 7.88
C ALA A 65 2.82 -13.58 7.36
N MET A 66 2.03 -13.81 6.30
CA MET A 66 1.09 -12.81 5.79
C MET A 66 -0.05 -12.50 6.77
N SER A 67 -0.54 -13.48 7.52
CA SER A 67 -1.53 -13.25 8.59
C SER A 67 -0.95 -12.38 9.70
N ASN A 68 0.29 -12.64 10.11
CA ASN A 68 1.00 -11.83 11.10
C ASN A 68 1.26 -10.40 10.57
N ALA A 69 1.66 -10.26 9.29
CA ALA A 69 1.84 -8.97 8.65
C ALA A 69 0.54 -8.15 8.66
N SER A 70 -0.59 -8.78 8.31
CA SER A 70 -1.91 -8.15 8.34
C SER A 70 -2.30 -7.67 9.74
N ASN A 71 -2.06 -8.50 10.76
CA ASN A 71 -2.34 -8.12 12.15
C ASN A 71 -1.46 -6.96 12.62
N MET A 72 -0.15 -7.00 12.33
CA MET A 72 0.77 -5.92 12.68
C MET A 72 0.42 -4.61 11.98
N ALA A 73 0.10 -4.65 10.69
CA ALA A 73 -0.39 -3.49 9.94
C ALA A 73 -1.70 -2.96 10.54
N GLY A 74 -2.61 -3.86 10.94
CA GLY A 74 -3.85 -3.54 11.63
C GLY A 74 -3.64 -2.77 12.93
N ILE A 75 -2.72 -3.22 13.77
CA ILE A 75 -2.33 -2.52 15.01
C ILE A 75 -1.73 -1.16 14.69
N ALA A 76 -0.82 -1.11 13.72
CA ALA A 76 -0.12 0.12 13.35
C ALA A 76 -1.09 1.21 12.89
N PHE A 77 -1.98 0.91 11.92
CA PHE A 77 -2.90 1.92 11.40
C PHE A 77 -4.02 2.28 12.38
N ASN A 78 -4.44 1.35 13.21
CA ASN A 78 -5.51 1.61 14.19
C ASN A 78 -5.07 2.62 15.25
N LEU A 79 -3.77 2.65 15.58
CA LEU A 79 -3.19 3.58 16.54
C LEU A 79 -2.60 4.83 15.84
N GLY A 80 -1.93 4.67 14.71
CA GLY A 80 -1.23 5.74 14.01
C GLY A 80 -2.08 6.49 12.96
N GLY A 81 -3.10 5.84 12.42
CA GLY A 81 -3.94 6.37 11.34
C GLY A 81 -3.54 5.89 9.95
N LEU A 82 -4.35 6.28 8.98
CA LEU A 82 -4.15 6.07 7.55
C LEU A 82 -3.99 7.42 6.84
N GLY A 83 -4.08 7.44 5.53
CA GLY A 83 -3.86 8.64 4.75
C GLY A 83 -4.62 8.68 3.42
N MET A 84 -4.07 9.47 2.51
CA MET A 84 -4.70 9.77 1.22
C MET A 84 -4.84 8.57 0.29
N VAL A 85 -4.00 7.53 0.43
CA VAL A 85 -4.08 6.35 -0.44
C VAL A 85 -5.39 5.63 -0.21
N HIS A 86 -5.75 5.37 1.05
CA HIS A 86 -7.05 4.80 1.40
C HIS A 86 -8.20 5.71 1.01
N SER A 87 -8.09 7.02 1.25
CA SER A 87 -9.12 7.99 0.86
C SER A 87 -9.42 7.94 -0.65
N MET A 88 -8.39 7.86 -1.49
CA MET A 88 -8.54 7.70 -2.94
C MET A 88 -9.06 6.30 -3.32
N ALA A 89 -8.57 5.25 -2.67
CA ALA A 89 -8.99 3.88 -2.94
C ALA A 89 -10.47 3.64 -2.67
N HIS A 90 -11.03 4.27 -1.63
CA HIS A 90 -12.46 4.22 -1.32
C HIS A 90 -13.31 4.78 -2.47
N GLN A 91 -12.84 5.83 -3.15
CA GLN A 91 -13.57 6.42 -4.28
C GLN A 91 -13.57 5.47 -5.48
N LEU A 92 -12.44 4.84 -5.78
CA LEU A 92 -12.34 3.83 -6.85
C LEU A 92 -13.22 2.61 -6.57
N GLY A 93 -13.22 2.15 -5.32
CA GLY A 93 -14.06 1.05 -4.87
C GLY A 93 -15.54 1.38 -4.95
N GLY A 94 -15.94 2.54 -4.43
CA GLY A 94 -17.33 2.98 -4.37
C GLY A 94 -17.92 3.25 -5.76
N MET A 95 -17.16 3.88 -6.65
CA MET A 95 -17.66 4.29 -7.97
C MET A 95 -17.54 3.19 -9.03
N TYR A 96 -16.44 2.45 -9.04
CA TYR A 96 -16.12 1.50 -10.12
C TYR A 96 -16.03 0.06 -9.65
N HIS A 97 -16.38 -0.22 -8.39
CA HIS A 97 -16.31 -1.56 -7.80
C HIS A 97 -14.93 -2.22 -7.92
N VAL A 98 -13.87 -1.41 -7.93
CA VAL A 98 -12.49 -1.91 -7.91
C VAL A 98 -12.26 -2.61 -6.57
N PRO A 99 -11.74 -3.84 -6.55
CA PRO A 99 -11.38 -4.51 -5.30
C PRO A 99 -10.48 -3.62 -4.44
N HIS A 100 -10.81 -3.48 -3.15
CA HIS A 100 -10.19 -2.50 -2.25
C HIS A 100 -8.66 -2.51 -2.30
N GLY A 101 -8.04 -3.68 -2.07
CA GLY A 101 -6.57 -3.77 -2.10
C GLY A 101 -5.95 -3.51 -3.47
N LEU A 102 -6.68 -3.75 -4.58
CA LEU A 102 -6.23 -3.33 -5.91
C LEU A 102 -6.30 -1.80 -6.07
N ALA A 103 -7.36 -1.17 -5.57
CA ALA A 103 -7.47 0.29 -5.56
C ALA A 103 -6.33 0.93 -4.74
N CYS A 104 -6.02 0.35 -3.57
CA CYS A 104 -4.87 0.74 -2.76
C CYS A 104 -3.55 0.58 -3.53
N ALA A 105 -3.32 -0.57 -4.18
CA ALA A 105 -2.11 -0.82 -4.96
C ALA A 105 -1.92 0.20 -6.10
N LEU A 106 -3.00 0.56 -6.79
CA LEU A 106 -2.97 1.57 -7.86
C LEU A 106 -2.66 2.98 -7.35
N ALA A 107 -3.18 3.34 -6.16
CA ALA A 107 -3.01 4.67 -5.59
C ALA A 107 -1.68 4.84 -4.81
N LEU A 108 -1.12 3.75 -4.24
CA LEU A 108 0.02 3.81 -3.33
C LEU A 108 1.26 4.50 -3.91
N PRO A 109 1.73 4.21 -5.14
CA PRO A 109 2.89 4.90 -5.70
C PRO A 109 2.68 6.41 -5.85
N ALA A 110 1.46 6.83 -6.21
CA ALA A 110 1.12 8.26 -6.34
C ALA A 110 1.06 8.94 -4.95
N GLY A 111 0.50 8.27 -3.95
CA GLY A 111 0.48 8.75 -2.57
C GLY A 111 1.87 8.94 -1.99
N ILE A 112 2.79 7.97 -2.18
CA ILE A 112 4.19 8.10 -1.79
C ILE A 112 4.83 9.30 -2.49
N ALA A 113 4.64 9.45 -3.81
CA ALA A 113 5.21 10.57 -4.56
C ALA A 113 4.67 11.94 -4.11
N TYR A 114 3.40 12.01 -3.75
CA TYR A 114 2.80 13.24 -3.23
C TYR A 114 3.33 13.57 -1.83
N ASN A 115 3.27 12.62 -0.90
CA ASN A 115 3.66 12.81 0.48
C ASN A 115 5.18 13.07 0.63
N SER A 116 6.02 12.49 -0.23
CA SER A 116 7.48 12.73 -0.23
C SER A 116 7.91 14.14 -0.68
N ARG A 117 6.97 15.00 -1.09
CA ARG A 117 7.25 16.43 -1.26
C ARG A 117 7.40 17.17 0.07
N ASP A 118 6.91 16.60 1.16
CA ASP A 118 7.27 17.01 2.52
C ASP A 118 8.57 16.31 2.92
N GLU A 119 9.59 17.10 3.28
CA GLU A 119 10.95 16.61 3.57
C GLU A 119 10.96 15.58 4.72
N LYS A 120 10.21 15.84 5.80
CA LYS A 120 10.15 14.94 6.96
C LYS A 120 9.54 13.58 6.57
N THR A 121 8.50 13.61 5.76
CA THR A 121 7.84 12.41 5.26
C THR A 121 8.73 11.64 4.28
N ALA A 122 9.45 12.34 3.41
CA ALA A 122 10.44 11.72 2.52
C ALA A 122 11.53 10.99 3.30
N VAL A 123 12.04 11.61 4.38
CA VAL A 123 13.02 10.98 5.28
C VAL A 123 12.45 9.71 5.93
N LYS A 124 11.18 9.71 6.38
CA LYS A 124 10.53 8.50 6.93
C LYS A 124 10.40 7.38 5.89
N TYR A 125 10.01 7.68 4.67
CA TYR A 125 9.99 6.67 3.59
C TYR A 125 11.38 6.12 3.29
N ALA A 126 12.40 6.97 3.25
CA ALA A 126 13.78 6.53 3.05
C ALA A 126 14.27 5.68 4.22
N ASP A 127 13.97 6.06 5.47
CA ASP A 127 14.32 5.29 6.66
C ASP A 127 13.68 3.89 6.65
N LEU A 128 12.40 3.78 6.27
CA LEU A 128 11.74 2.50 6.06
C LEU A 128 12.50 1.66 5.03
N THR A 129 12.87 2.25 3.89
CA THR A 129 13.60 1.57 2.80
C THR A 129 14.97 1.07 3.27
N TYR A 130 15.68 1.86 4.08
CA TYR A 130 16.96 1.49 4.67
C TYR A 130 16.82 0.36 5.72
N LYS A 131 15.81 0.46 6.59
CA LYS A 131 15.53 -0.56 7.62
C LYS A 131 15.19 -1.92 7.01
N LEU A 132 14.47 -1.92 5.90
CA LEU A 132 14.13 -3.11 5.14
C LEU A 132 15.31 -3.70 4.37
N GLY A 133 16.48 -3.04 4.35
CA GLY A 133 17.65 -3.49 3.60
C GLY A 133 17.47 -3.47 2.09
N LEU A 134 16.47 -2.75 1.58
CA LEU A 134 16.21 -2.65 0.14
C LEU A 134 17.30 -1.86 -0.58
N VAL A 135 17.94 -0.95 0.13
CA VAL A 135 19.02 -0.11 -0.38
C VAL A 135 20.05 0.20 0.71
N PRO A 136 21.32 0.47 0.34
CA PRO A 136 22.32 0.91 1.30
C PRO A 136 22.01 2.33 1.78
N ARG A 137 22.39 2.64 3.03
CA ARG A 137 22.22 3.98 3.64
C ARG A 137 23.02 5.10 2.94
N SER A 138 23.91 4.75 2.01
CA SER A 138 24.66 5.71 1.20
C SER A 138 23.82 6.38 0.09
N LEU A 139 22.66 5.83 -0.25
CA LEU A 139 21.76 6.47 -1.21
C LEU A 139 21.06 7.67 -0.59
N SER A 140 20.83 8.69 -1.41
CA SER A 140 20.07 9.88 -0.99
C SER A 140 18.59 9.55 -0.71
N VAL A 141 17.94 10.39 0.09
CA VAL A 141 16.50 10.27 0.40
C VAL A 141 15.63 10.13 -0.87
N PRO A 142 15.79 10.99 -1.90
CA PRO A 142 14.99 10.84 -3.12
C PRO A 142 15.23 9.52 -3.85
N GLN A 143 16.48 9.02 -3.85
CA GLN A 143 16.80 7.72 -4.47
C GLN A 143 16.14 6.56 -3.71
N ALA A 144 16.18 6.57 -2.37
CA ALA A 144 15.54 5.56 -1.55
C ALA A 144 14.01 5.55 -1.75
N VAL A 145 13.36 6.71 -1.79
CA VAL A 145 11.92 6.83 -2.06
C VAL A 145 11.58 6.31 -3.46
N CYS A 146 12.37 6.65 -4.47
CA CYS A 146 12.17 6.15 -5.84
C CYS A 146 12.27 4.62 -5.90
N LEU A 147 13.23 4.03 -5.18
CA LEU A 147 13.41 2.58 -5.13
C LEU A 147 12.27 1.88 -4.38
N LEU A 148 11.75 2.45 -3.30
CA LEU A 148 10.55 1.93 -2.65
C LEU A 148 9.38 1.82 -3.63
N GLN A 149 9.11 2.88 -4.39
CA GLN A 149 8.08 2.86 -5.45
C GLN A 149 8.39 1.82 -6.54
N GLY A 150 9.66 1.67 -6.91
CA GLY A 150 10.12 0.68 -7.88
C GLY A 150 9.85 -0.75 -7.41
N VAL A 151 10.15 -1.07 -6.15
CA VAL A 151 9.89 -2.37 -5.53
C VAL A 151 8.39 -2.69 -5.55
N LEU A 152 7.54 -1.75 -5.15
CA LEU A 152 6.09 -1.94 -5.16
C LEU A 152 5.55 -2.20 -6.59
N LYS A 153 6.02 -1.44 -7.58
CA LYS A 153 5.64 -1.63 -8.99
C LYS A 153 6.14 -2.97 -9.55
N ALA A 154 7.34 -3.40 -9.17
CA ALA A 154 7.89 -4.70 -9.55
C ALA A 154 7.04 -5.83 -8.96
N LEU A 155 6.66 -5.71 -7.69
CA LEU A 155 5.80 -6.68 -7.01
C LEU A 155 4.41 -6.78 -7.67
N MET A 156 3.78 -5.64 -8.05
CA MET A 156 2.53 -5.65 -8.83
C MET A 156 2.71 -6.40 -10.15
N SER A 157 3.83 -6.18 -10.84
CA SER A 157 4.12 -6.83 -12.13
C SER A 157 4.33 -8.33 -11.98
N ASP A 158 5.05 -8.78 -10.94
CA ASP A 158 5.29 -10.20 -10.64
C ASP A 158 3.97 -10.97 -10.41
N MET A 159 3.01 -10.30 -9.81
CA MET A 159 1.68 -10.87 -9.53
C MET A 159 0.63 -10.56 -10.61
N GLY A 160 1.03 -10.07 -11.77
CA GLY A 160 0.11 -9.80 -12.89
C GLY A 160 -0.98 -8.77 -12.57
N MET A 161 -0.76 -7.88 -11.60
CA MET A 161 -1.74 -6.87 -11.22
C MET A 161 -1.76 -5.71 -12.22
N PRO A 162 -2.95 -5.12 -12.52
CA PRO A 162 -3.03 -3.86 -13.24
C PRO A 162 -2.20 -2.77 -12.56
N ARG A 163 -1.50 -1.96 -13.36
CA ARG A 163 -0.66 -0.85 -12.85
C ARG A 163 -1.26 0.51 -13.13
N ARG A 164 -2.36 0.55 -13.87
CA ARG A 164 -3.09 1.76 -14.26
C ARG A 164 -4.59 1.46 -14.27
N ILE A 165 -5.38 2.48 -14.02
CA ILE A 165 -6.86 2.37 -14.06
C ILE A 165 -7.35 1.90 -15.44
N GLY A 166 -6.73 2.34 -16.52
CA GLY A 166 -7.07 1.91 -17.88
C GLY A 166 -6.74 0.44 -18.19
N GLU A 167 -6.03 -0.27 -17.33
CA GLU A 167 -5.74 -1.71 -17.44
C GLU A 167 -6.75 -2.58 -16.68
N LEU A 168 -7.70 -1.95 -15.96
CA LEU A 168 -8.74 -2.68 -15.22
C LEU A 168 -9.70 -3.38 -16.19
N PRO A 169 -9.96 -4.69 -16.03
CA PRO A 169 -10.84 -5.43 -16.97
C PRO A 169 -12.26 -4.88 -17.10
N LYS A 170 -12.75 -4.19 -16.08
CA LYS A 170 -14.06 -3.53 -16.01
C LYS A 170 -13.91 -2.10 -15.53
N GLY A 171 -12.79 -1.46 -15.86
CA GLY A 171 -12.54 -0.06 -15.50
C GLY A 171 -13.34 0.90 -16.39
N PRO A 172 -13.45 2.16 -15.97
CA PRO A 172 -14.04 3.22 -16.78
C PRO A 172 -13.15 3.50 -18.01
N ASP A 173 -13.77 3.96 -19.09
CA ASP A 173 -13.01 4.60 -20.14
C ASP A 173 -12.39 5.91 -19.65
N ARG A 174 -11.40 6.40 -20.39
CA ARG A 174 -10.61 7.56 -19.99
C ARG A 174 -11.48 8.82 -19.76
N SER A 175 -12.42 9.08 -20.67
CA SER A 175 -13.27 10.28 -20.60
C SER A 175 -14.17 10.24 -19.37
N THR A 176 -14.82 9.11 -19.13
CA THR A 176 -15.68 8.88 -17.95
C THR A 176 -14.87 9.04 -16.65
N TYR A 177 -13.65 8.51 -16.62
CA TYR A 177 -12.79 8.64 -15.45
C TYR A 177 -12.37 10.09 -15.20
N GLU A 178 -11.91 10.81 -16.25
CA GLU A 178 -11.47 12.20 -16.13
C GLU A 178 -12.60 13.13 -15.67
N GLN A 179 -13.83 12.90 -16.13
CA GLN A 179 -15.01 13.67 -15.69
C GLN A 179 -15.39 13.40 -14.22
N ALA A 180 -15.09 12.21 -13.72
CA ALA A 180 -15.39 11.85 -12.34
C ALA A 180 -14.33 12.34 -11.33
N ILE A 181 -13.11 12.69 -11.77
CA ILE A 181 -12.01 13.09 -10.90
C ILE A 181 -12.39 14.21 -9.91
N PRO A 182 -13.04 15.32 -10.32
CA PRO A 182 -13.35 16.39 -9.36
C PRO A 182 -14.26 15.93 -8.22
N MET A 183 -15.26 15.11 -8.51
CA MET A 183 -16.17 14.56 -7.50
C MET A 183 -15.46 13.56 -6.59
N MET A 184 -14.69 12.63 -7.16
CA MET A 184 -13.89 11.67 -6.37
C MET A 184 -12.89 12.39 -5.47
N ALA A 185 -12.24 13.44 -5.97
CA ALA A 185 -11.31 14.23 -5.17
C ALA A 185 -12.01 14.92 -4.01
N ALA A 186 -13.20 15.53 -4.23
CA ALA A 186 -13.98 16.15 -3.17
C ALA A 186 -14.35 15.13 -2.07
N HIS A 187 -14.86 13.96 -2.46
CA HIS A 187 -15.20 12.91 -1.50
C HIS A 187 -13.96 12.34 -0.77
N ALA A 188 -12.82 12.20 -1.47
CA ALA A 188 -11.58 11.77 -0.84
C ALA A 188 -11.08 12.78 0.21
N MET A 189 -11.34 14.08 0.01
CA MET A 189 -10.99 15.13 0.99
C MET A 189 -11.85 15.05 2.26
N GLU A 190 -13.05 14.48 2.19
CA GLU A 190 -13.96 14.28 3.32
C GLU A 190 -13.80 12.88 3.95
N ASP A 191 -12.97 12.01 3.38
CA ASP A 191 -12.79 10.64 3.85
C ASP A 191 -12.11 10.61 5.23
N ARG A 192 -12.61 9.71 6.09
CA ARG A 192 -12.11 9.54 7.47
C ARG A 192 -10.65 9.14 7.59
N CYS A 193 -10.03 8.62 6.53
CA CYS A 193 -8.63 8.25 6.53
C CYS A 193 -7.70 9.45 6.29
N LEU A 194 -8.18 10.49 5.61
CA LEU A 194 -7.35 11.63 5.22
C LEU A 194 -6.74 12.42 6.38
N PRO A 195 -7.40 12.64 7.53
CA PRO A 195 -6.81 13.38 8.64
C PRO A 195 -5.48 12.83 9.16
N GLY A 196 -5.24 11.53 9.00
CA GLY A 196 -3.97 10.88 9.34
C GLY A 196 -2.83 11.12 8.34
N ASN A 197 -3.13 11.65 7.14
CA ASN A 197 -2.10 11.87 6.11
C ASN A 197 -1.03 12.86 6.59
N PRO A 198 0.27 12.60 6.35
CA PRO A 198 1.36 13.43 6.87
C PRO A 198 1.39 14.83 6.27
N ARG A 199 0.79 15.03 5.11
CA ARG A 199 0.78 16.28 4.36
C ARG A 199 -0.64 16.76 4.08
#